data_c3622feda69d8e41bc3e345b37ccea60
#
_entry.id   c3622feda69d8e41bc3e345b37ccea60
#
_cell.length_a   1.000
_cell.length_b   1.000
_cell.length_c   1.000
_cell.angle_alpha   90.00
_cell.angle_beta   90.00
_cell.angle_gamma   90.00
#
_symmetry.space_group_name_H-M   'P 1'
#
loop_
_entity.id
_entity.type
_entity.pdbx_description
1 polymer ?
#
loop_
_entity_poly.entity_id
_entity_poly.type
_entity_poly.pdbx_seq_one_letter_code
_entity_poly.pdbx_strand_id
1 'polypeptide(L)'
;MTSAQEQALIEFTRELVRIPSVLGDEQVMAARVREEMERLGFDQITVDEAGNVVGIVEGRHDGPTLLFDAHMDTVDVLPRDGWTYDPFGGDLQDDRIYGRGSSDMKGALAAMIHGVAGMDRESTKGRAIISGSVGEELIEGAALRHVMQSVCPDYVVIGESSELQLVRAGRGRAELVIETHGRPSHASTPDRGLNAVHIMRDVIAELEALVMPTHPFVGCGVMCLTDLISIPYPAHSVVPSGCRATYERRLLPGETKESLFSEIQEAVNRAAATDTTVRLATTNYESYTGMRWEEPKWYPPWEIDESHTLVQQALVGLRRTQLEPSMRSYQFCTNAAYSAGAAGIPTIGFGPSSEHHAHVCDEHLEVSQLLGAATGYRAIADAMLAF
;
A
#
# COMPACT_ATOMS: atom_id res chain seq x y z
N MET A 1 -16.21 12.03 19.85
CA MET A 1 -17.28 12.37 18.87
C MET A 1 -18.62 12.36 19.59
N THR A 2 -19.65 13.09 19.08
CA THR A 2 -21.04 12.93 19.55
C THR A 2 -21.70 11.75 18.82
N SER A 3 -22.79 11.18 19.36
CA SER A 3 -23.50 10.07 18.70
C SER A 3 -23.97 10.41 17.27
N ALA A 4 -24.32 11.67 17.00
CA ALA A 4 -24.66 12.11 15.65
C ALA A 4 -23.45 12.11 14.70
N GLN A 5 -22.25 12.45 15.17
CA GLN A 5 -21.02 12.39 14.39
C GLN A 5 -20.59 10.95 14.13
N GLU A 6 -20.76 10.06 15.10
CA GLU A 6 -20.50 8.61 14.94
C GLU A 6 -21.40 8.01 13.85
N GLN A 7 -22.71 8.31 13.92
CA GLN A 7 -23.66 7.84 12.92
C GLN A 7 -23.35 8.41 11.52
N ALA A 8 -22.94 9.67 11.44
CA ALA A 8 -22.53 10.28 10.15
C ALA A 8 -21.30 9.60 9.57
N LEU A 9 -20.30 9.28 10.39
CA LEU A 9 -19.10 8.55 9.95
C LEU A 9 -19.45 7.14 9.45
N ILE A 10 -20.28 6.41 10.20
CA ILE A 10 -20.73 5.06 9.82
C ILE A 10 -21.44 5.11 8.45
N GLU A 11 -22.40 6.04 8.26
CA GLU A 11 -23.12 6.13 6.99
C GLU A 11 -22.21 6.57 5.84
N PHE A 12 -21.34 7.54 6.06
CA PHE A 12 -20.35 7.94 5.04
C PHE A 12 -19.45 6.77 4.62
N THR A 13 -18.96 5.96 5.58
CA THR A 13 -18.18 4.76 5.26
C THR A 13 -18.97 3.78 4.40
N ARG A 14 -20.25 3.55 4.72
CA ARG A 14 -21.15 2.68 3.94
C ARG A 14 -21.37 3.23 2.53
N GLU A 15 -21.53 4.55 2.39
CA GLU A 15 -21.63 5.20 1.08
C GLU A 15 -20.37 4.99 0.23
N LEU A 16 -19.17 5.14 0.83
CA LEU A 16 -17.92 4.87 0.14
C LEU A 16 -17.81 3.41 -0.33
N VAL A 17 -18.22 2.46 0.51
CA VAL A 17 -18.24 1.02 0.15
C VAL A 17 -19.19 0.77 -1.03
N ARG A 18 -20.33 1.45 -1.10
CA ARG A 18 -21.31 1.33 -2.19
C ARG A 18 -20.82 1.88 -3.53
N ILE A 19 -19.73 2.65 -3.54
CA ILE A 19 -19.13 3.19 -4.76
C ILE A 19 -18.03 2.23 -5.22
N PRO A 20 -18.21 1.47 -6.31
CA PRO A 20 -17.09 0.74 -6.90
C PRO A 20 -15.99 1.71 -7.32
N SER A 21 -14.76 1.41 -6.94
CA SER A 21 -13.58 2.22 -7.28
C SER A 21 -12.39 1.30 -7.55
N VAL A 22 -12.58 0.34 -8.46
CA VAL A 22 -11.48 -0.51 -8.93
C VAL A 22 -10.47 0.37 -9.66
N LEU A 23 -9.21 -0.03 -9.64
CA LEU A 23 -8.09 0.66 -10.28
C LEU A 23 -8.47 1.36 -11.61
N GLY A 24 -8.31 2.67 -11.68
CA GLY A 24 -8.64 3.51 -12.83
C GLY A 24 -10.09 4.02 -12.88
N ASP A 25 -10.96 3.60 -11.96
CA ASP A 25 -12.38 3.96 -11.90
C ASP A 25 -12.74 4.80 -10.65
N GLU A 26 -11.78 5.52 -10.06
CA GLU A 26 -11.96 6.23 -8.78
C GLU A 26 -12.72 7.55 -8.90
N GLN A 27 -13.15 7.99 -10.10
CA GLN A 27 -13.76 9.31 -10.32
C GLN A 27 -14.96 9.59 -9.41
N VAL A 28 -15.90 8.65 -9.29
CA VAL A 28 -17.09 8.81 -8.44
C VAL A 28 -16.73 8.83 -6.96
N MET A 29 -15.75 8.02 -6.57
CA MET A 29 -15.20 7.99 -5.23
C MET A 29 -14.56 9.33 -4.87
N ALA A 30 -13.69 9.87 -5.73
CA ALA A 30 -13.04 11.17 -5.55
C ALA A 30 -14.05 12.31 -5.41
N ALA A 31 -15.12 12.31 -6.22
CA ALA A 31 -16.18 13.29 -6.10
C ALA A 31 -16.89 13.22 -4.74
N ARG A 32 -17.23 12.01 -4.27
CA ARG A 32 -17.92 11.83 -2.99
C ARG A 32 -17.03 12.20 -1.78
N VAL A 33 -15.74 11.85 -1.84
CA VAL A 33 -14.74 12.24 -0.83
C VAL A 33 -14.64 13.75 -0.74
N ARG A 34 -14.50 14.43 -1.88
CA ARG A 34 -14.47 15.89 -1.95
C ARG A 34 -15.72 16.54 -1.34
N GLU A 35 -16.92 16.06 -1.69
CA GLU A 35 -18.18 16.57 -1.13
C GLU A 35 -18.23 16.43 0.40
N GLU A 36 -17.73 15.34 0.95
CA GLU A 36 -17.69 15.15 2.40
C GLU A 36 -16.71 16.11 3.09
N MET A 37 -15.54 16.34 2.51
CA MET A 37 -14.58 17.31 3.02
C MET A 37 -15.18 18.72 2.97
N GLU A 38 -15.90 19.10 1.90
CA GLU A 38 -16.63 20.39 1.79
C GLU A 38 -17.68 20.51 2.90
N ARG A 39 -18.49 19.46 3.11
CA ARG A 39 -19.53 19.42 4.16
C ARG A 39 -18.95 19.56 5.58
N LEU A 40 -17.78 19.00 5.81
CA LEU A 40 -17.09 19.06 7.11
C LEU A 40 -16.25 20.34 7.31
N GLY A 41 -16.17 21.21 6.30
CA GLY A 41 -15.56 22.52 6.39
C GLY A 41 -14.03 22.49 6.35
N PHE A 42 -13.44 21.68 5.48
CA PHE A 42 -12.02 21.80 5.13
C PHE A 42 -11.73 23.14 4.48
N ASP A 43 -10.58 23.75 4.77
CA ASP A 43 -10.25 25.12 4.31
C ASP A 43 -9.90 25.17 2.83
N GLN A 44 -9.25 24.12 2.31
CA GLN A 44 -8.90 23.96 0.91
C GLN A 44 -9.14 22.52 0.50
N ILE A 45 -9.68 22.33 -0.69
CA ILE A 45 -9.90 21.00 -1.24
C ILE A 45 -9.56 21.05 -2.73
N THR A 46 -8.66 20.17 -3.17
CA THR A 46 -8.22 20.07 -4.56
C THR A 46 -8.29 18.63 -5.04
N VAL A 47 -8.51 18.47 -6.32
CA VAL A 47 -8.24 17.21 -7.03
C VAL A 47 -7.05 17.50 -7.94
N ASP A 48 -5.96 16.78 -7.76
CA ASP A 48 -4.76 17.01 -8.55
C ASP A 48 -4.81 16.35 -9.94
N GLU A 49 -3.76 16.51 -10.74
CA GLU A 49 -3.68 15.95 -12.09
C GLU A 49 -3.71 14.41 -12.10
N ALA A 50 -3.26 13.78 -11.03
CA ALA A 50 -3.31 12.34 -10.85
C ALA A 50 -4.72 11.81 -10.52
N GLY A 51 -5.58 12.69 -9.99
CA GLY A 51 -6.90 12.33 -9.49
C GLY A 51 -6.95 12.15 -7.98
N ASN A 52 -5.86 12.42 -7.25
CA ASN A 52 -5.86 12.40 -5.80
C ASN A 52 -6.72 13.53 -5.26
N VAL A 53 -7.51 13.26 -4.21
CA VAL A 53 -8.26 14.27 -3.49
C VAL A 53 -7.42 14.74 -2.30
N VAL A 54 -7.12 16.03 -2.25
CA VAL A 54 -6.31 16.61 -1.17
C VAL A 54 -7.14 17.65 -0.44
N GLY A 55 -7.41 17.41 0.84
CA GLY A 55 -8.13 18.32 1.73
C GLY A 55 -7.23 18.85 2.85
N ILE A 56 -7.28 20.14 3.13
CA ILE A 56 -6.44 20.83 4.12
C ILE A 56 -7.31 21.42 5.24
N VAL A 57 -6.89 21.18 6.47
CA VAL A 57 -7.43 21.82 7.68
C VAL A 57 -6.30 22.65 8.30
N GLU A 58 -6.44 23.97 8.25
CA GLU A 58 -5.45 24.91 8.76
C GLU A 58 -5.61 25.11 10.27
N GLY A 59 -4.49 25.12 10.99
CA GLY A 59 -4.41 25.62 12.35
C GLY A 59 -4.27 27.15 12.40
N ARG A 60 -4.42 27.71 13.58
CA ARG A 60 -4.36 29.16 13.81
C ARG A 60 -2.94 29.74 13.76
N HIS A 61 -1.94 28.93 13.94
CA HIS A 61 -0.55 29.34 14.08
C HIS A 61 0.35 28.59 13.09
N ASP A 62 1.44 29.22 12.68
CA ASP A 62 2.46 28.57 11.85
C ASP A 62 3.04 27.34 12.56
N GLY A 63 3.29 26.29 11.80
CA GLY A 63 3.82 25.04 12.33
C GLY A 63 4.01 23.96 11.26
N PRO A 64 4.19 22.72 11.68
CA PRO A 64 4.45 21.62 10.75
C PRO A 64 3.24 21.24 9.90
N THR A 65 3.51 20.57 8.79
CA THR A 65 2.52 19.94 7.91
C THR A 65 2.47 18.44 8.19
N LEU A 66 1.32 17.97 8.66
CA LEU A 66 1.06 16.55 8.90
C LEU A 66 0.11 16.02 7.81
N LEU A 67 0.60 15.09 7.00
CA LEU A 67 -0.16 14.44 5.95
C LEU A 67 -0.68 13.07 6.43
N PHE A 68 -1.98 12.85 6.29
CA PHE A 68 -2.62 11.55 6.41
C PHE A 68 -2.97 11.05 5.02
N ASP A 69 -2.58 9.82 4.68
CA ASP A 69 -2.83 9.24 3.38
C ASP A 69 -3.61 7.93 3.48
N ALA A 70 -4.61 7.81 2.62
CA ALA A 70 -5.39 6.60 2.42
C ALA A 70 -5.80 6.51 0.95
N HIS A 71 -5.73 5.32 0.35
CA HIS A 71 -6.10 5.15 -1.04
C HIS A 71 -7.62 5.01 -1.23
N MET A 72 -8.09 5.38 -2.43
CA MET A 72 -9.48 5.34 -2.85
C MET A 72 -9.82 4.13 -3.71
N ASP A 73 -8.82 3.57 -4.36
CA ASP A 73 -8.96 2.38 -5.21
C ASP A 73 -9.13 1.11 -4.38
N THR A 74 -9.57 0.06 -5.04
CA THR A 74 -9.69 -1.29 -4.47
C THR A 74 -9.30 -2.33 -5.52
N VAL A 75 -8.89 -3.51 -5.07
CA VAL A 75 -8.82 -4.68 -5.95
C VAL A 75 -10.22 -5.12 -6.40
N ASP A 76 -10.28 -5.90 -7.46
CA ASP A 76 -11.54 -6.44 -8.00
C ASP A 76 -12.20 -7.44 -7.02
N VAL A 77 -13.49 -7.67 -7.21
CA VAL A 77 -14.33 -8.57 -6.40
C VAL A 77 -14.38 -9.99 -6.99
N LEU A 78 -13.22 -10.62 -7.13
CA LEU A 78 -13.09 -11.97 -7.63
C LEU A 78 -12.72 -12.95 -6.50
N PRO A 79 -13.34 -14.16 -6.45
CA PRO A 79 -14.52 -14.61 -7.23
C PRO A 79 -15.82 -14.02 -6.69
N ARG A 80 -16.73 -13.61 -7.57
CA ARG A 80 -18.03 -12.98 -7.18
C ARG A 80 -18.97 -13.94 -6.46
N ASP A 81 -18.90 -15.20 -6.76
CA ASP A 81 -19.73 -16.28 -6.16
C ASP A 81 -19.29 -16.68 -4.75
N GLY A 82 -18.15 -16.16 -4.28
CA GLY A 82 -17.64 -16.39 -2.92
C GLY A 82 -18.23 -15.45 -1.85
N TRP A 83 -19.00 -14.43 -2.24
CA TRP A 83 -19.52 -13.42 -1.32
C TRP A 83 -20.89 -13.81 -0.76
N THR A 84 -21.05 -13.68 0.57
CA THR A 84 -22.33 -13.82 1.27
C THR A 84 -23.12 -12.51 1.24
N TYR A 85 -22.41 -11.37 1.37
CA TYR A 85 -22.94 -10.02 1.27
C TYR A 85 -22.62 -9.42 -0.09
N ASP A 86 -23.45 -8.47 -0.57
CA ASP A 86 -23.11 -7.72 -1.78
C ASP A 86 -21.79 -6.96 -1.56
N PRO A 87 -20.73 -7.22 -2.36
CA PRO A 87 -19.44 -6.54 -2.19
C PRO A 87 -19.52 -5.02 -2.29
N PHE A 88 -20.58 -4.47 -2.85
CA PHE A 88 -20.87 -3.03 -2.93
C PHE A 88 -22.17 -2.67 -2.20
N GLY A 89 -22.64 -3.48 -1.28
CA GLY A 89 -23.86 -3.21 -0.48
C GLY A 89 -23.63 -2.20 0.64
N GLY A 90 -22.44 -2.19 1.23
CA GLY A 90 -22.18 -1.42 2.46
C GLY A 90 -23.11 -1.85 3.59
N ASP A 91 -23.38 -3.16 3.68
CA ASP A 91 -24.30 -3.71 4.67
C ASP A 91 -23.76 -3.57 6.09
N LEU A 92 -24.58 -3.05 6.98
CA LEU A 92 -24.27 -2.97 8.40
C LEU A 92 -25.00 -4.10 9.13
N GLN A 93 -24.24 -5.10 9.59
CA GLN A 93 -24.77 -6.22 10.35
C GLN A 93 -23.80 -6.63 11.45
N ASP A 94 -24.33 -6.92 12.63
CA ASP A 94 -23.57 -7.35 13.81
C ASP A 94 -22.38 -6.41 14.12
N ASP A 95 -22.62 -5.09 14.06
CA ASP A 95 -21.65 -4.02 14.26
C ASP A 95 -20.45 -4.08 13.28
N ARG A 96 -20.65 -4.61 12.06
CA ARG A 96 -19.69 -4.68 10.98
C ARG A 96 -20.24 -4.09 9.70
N ILE A 97 -19.41 -3.35 9.00
CA ILE A 97 -19.70 -2.83 7.65
C ILE A 97 -19.04 -3.78 6.65
N TYR A 98 -19.88 -4.50 5.88
CA TYR A 98 -19.43 -5.45 4.88
C TYR A 98 -19.31 -4.81 3.51
N GLY A 99 -18.27 -5.21 2.78
CA GLY A 99 -18.06 -4.90 1.37
C GLY A 99 -16.61 -4.59 1.03
N ARG A 100 -16.30 -4.65 -0.27
CA ARG A 100 -14.97 -4.39 -0.81
C ARG A 100 -14.51 -2.97 -0.50
N GLY A 101 -13.29 -2.84 0.06
CA GLY A 101 -12.71 -1.58 0.47
C GLY A 101 -13.15 -1.14 1.88
N SER A 102 -14.01 -1.87 2.57
CA SER A 102 -14.39 -1.51 3.95
C SER A 102 -13.19 -1.58 4.90
N SER A 103 -12.36 -2.59 4.78
CA SER A 103 -11.11 -2.79 5.50
C SER A 103 -9.92 -2.13 4.80
N ASP A 104 -9.84 -2.24 3.49
CA ASP A 104 -8.72 -1.82 2.64
C ASP A 104 -9.19 -0.90 1.51
N MET A 105 -9.13 0.50 1.69
CA MET A 105 -9.03 1.10 3.01
C MET A 105 -9.96 2.33 3.15
N LYS A 106 -11.17 2.25 2.52
CA LYS A 106 -12.18 3.33 2.54
C LYS A 106 -12.64 3.68 3.96
N GLY A 107 -12.66 2.67 4.87
CA GLY A 107 -12.97 2.91 6.28
C GLY A 107 -11.94 3.81 6.97
N ALA A 108 -10.66 3.60 6.70
CA ALA A 108 -9.59 4.45 7.20
C ALA A 108 -9.69 5.87 6.63
N LEU A 109 -9.94 6.01 5.31
CA LEU A 109 -10.15 7.31 4.67
C LEU A 109 -11.32 8.09 5.32
N ALA A 110 -12.44 7.43 5.52
CA ALA A 110 -13.60 8.03 6.19
C ALA A 110 -13.26 8.46 7.63
N ALA A 111 -12.56 7.60 8.38
CA ALA A 111 -12.13 7.90 9.74
C ALA A 111 -11.15 9.08 9.82
N MET A 112 -10.21 9.19 8.87
CA MET A 112 -9.28 10.32 8.76
C MET A 112 -10.03 11.63 8.52
N ILE A 113 -10.93 11.66 7.54
CA ILE A 113 -11.69 12.85 7.16
C ILE A 113 -12.51 13.36 8.36
N HIS A 114 -13.27 12.49 9.02
CA HIS A 114 -14.10 12.86 10.16
C HIS A 114 -13.28 13.17 11.42
N GLY A 115 -12.18 12.44 11.65
CA GLY A 115 -11.30 12.65 12.79
C GLY A 115 -10.61 14.02 12.73
N VAL A 116 -9.96 14.32 11.61
CA VAL A 116 -9.21 15.56 11.40
C VAL A 116 -10.12 16.78 11.30
N ALA A 117 -11.30 16.66 10.70
CA ALA A 117 -12.30 17.74 10.72
C ALA A 117 -12.69 18.19 12.13
N GLY A 118 -12.57 17.31 13.13
CA GLY A 118 -12.83 17.61 14.53
C GLY A 118 -11.66 18.22 15.30
N MET A 119 -10.55 18.55 14.65
CA MET A 119 -9.36 19.14 15.26
C MET A 119 -9.65 20.53 15.86
N ASP A 120 -9.05 20.84 17.01
CA ASP A 120 -9.14 22.18 17.62
C ASP A 120 -8.20 23.17 16.93
N ARG A 121 -8.72 23.85 15.93
CA ARG A 121 -7.97 24.81 15.10
C ARG A 121 -7.35 25.96 15.88
N GLU A 122 -7.99 26.40 16.99
CA GLU A 122 -7.52 27.53 17.79
C GLU A 122 -6.22 27.21 18.54
N SER A 123 -6.03 25.95 18.95
CA SER A 123 -4.80 25.52 19.63
C SER A 123 -3.76 24.88 18.69
N THR A 124 -4.10 24.69 17.43
CA THR A 124 -3.26 23.98 16.45
C THR A 124 -2.24 24.90 15.79
N LYS A 125 -0.99 24.41 15.69
CA LYS A 125 0.09 25.01 14.90
C LYS A 125 0.30 24.20 13.62
N GLY A 126 0.45 24.90 12.48
CA GLY A 126 0.58 24.23 11.19
C GLY A 126 -0.75 23.71 10.65
N ARG A 127 -0.72 22.63 9.92
CA ARG A 127 -1.89 22.11 9.20
C ARG A 127 -1.92 20.60 9.13
N ALA A 128 -3.13 20.05 9.13
CA ALA A 128 -3.39 18.65 8.81
C ALA A 128 -3.92 18.54 7.38
N ILE A 129 -3.39 17.59 6.62
CA ILE A 129 -3.77 17.32 5.24
C ILE A 129 -4.25 15.88 5.15
N ILE A 130 -5.36 15.66 4.46
CA ILE A 130 -5.82 14.32 4.09
C ILE A 130 -5.62 14.16 2.59
N SER A 131 -4.98 13.08 2.16
CA SER A 131 -5.01 12.64 0.77
C SER A 131 -5.84 11.37 0.62
N GLY A 132 -6.77 11.40 -0.33
CA GLY A 132 -7.36 10.21 -0.93
C GLY A 132 -6.57 9.91 -2.20
N SER A 133 -5.61 8.98 -2.14
CA SER A 133 -4.73 8.66 -3.26
C SER A 133 -5.36 7.63 -4.20
N VAL A 134 -4.92 7.62 -5.48
CA VAL A 134 -5.37 6.70 -6.51
C VAL A 134 -4.32 5.64 -6.79
N GLY A 135 -4.75 4.45 -7.28
CA GLY A 135 -3.88 3.45 -7.87
C GLY A 135 -2.88 2.79 -6.93
N GLU A 136 -3.09 2.85 -5.63
CA GLU A 136 -2.18 2.28 -4.63
C GLU A 136 -1.95 0.79 -4.86
N GLU A 137 -2.99 0.03 -5.10
CA GLU A 137 -3.00 -1.43 -5.27
C GLU A 137 -2.10 -1.93 -6.42
N LEU A 138 -1.64 -1.03 -7.27
CA LEU A 138 -0.78 -1.36 -8.41
C LEU A 138 0.57 -0.63 -8.43
N ILE A 139 0.58 0.65 -8.01
CA ILE A 139 1.74 1.56 -8.15
C ILE A 139 2.15 2.18 -6.82
N GLU A 140 2.13 1.43 -5.74
CA GLU A 140 2.35 1.87 -4.35
C GLU A 140 3.29 3.09 -4.24
N GLY A 141 2.79 4.18 -3.68
CA GLY A 141 3.54 5.43 -3.45
C GLY A 141 3.69 6.36 -4.66
N ALA A 142 3.40 5.93 -5.90
CA ALA A 142 3.59 6.80 -7.07
C ALA A 142 2.59 7.97 -7.09
N ALA A 143 1.32 7.72 -6.77
CA ALA A 143 0.33 8.78 -6.66
C ALA A 143 0.57 9.66 -5.42
N LEU A 144 0.92 9.07 -4.27
CA LEU A 144 1.31 9.82 -3.07
C LEU A 144 2.52 10.73 -3.33
N ARG A 145 3.50 10.29 -4.14
CA ARG A 145 4.63 11.13 -4.59
C ARG A 145 4.15 12.45 -5.18
N HIS A 146 3.10 12.40 -6.01
CA HIS A 146 2.53 13.59 -6.63
C HIS A 146 1.93 14.53 -5.59
N VAL A 147 1.15 14.02 -4.65
CA VAL A 147 0.63 14.78 -3.50
C VAL A 147 1.76 15.42 -2.69
N MET A 148 2.76 14.63 -2.27
CA MET A 148 3.84 15.10 -1.40
C MET A 148 4.71 16.19 -2.07
N GLN A 149 4.87 16.16 -3.38
CA GLN A 149 5.58 17.21 -4.12
C GLN A 149 4.83 18.55 -4.08
N SER A 150 3.50 18.54 -3.98
CA SER A 150 2.67 19.75 -3.91
C SER A 150 2.54 20.30 -2.49
N VAL A 151 2.42 19.44 -1.48
CA VAL A 151 2.12 19.86 -0.10
C VAL A 151 3.34 19.90 0.82
N CYS A 152 4.46 19.26 0.46
CA CYS A 152 5.73 19.22 1.19
C CYS A 152 5.53 18.89 2.69
N PRO A 153 5.08 17.69 3.05
CA PRO A 153 4.79 17.36 4.45
C PRO A 153 6.07 17.17 5.27
N ASP A 154 6.01 17.57 6.56
CA ASP A 154 7.06 17.27 7.54
C ASP A 154 6.92 15.86 8.12
N TYR A 155 5.67 15.36 8.19
CA TYR A 155 5.31 14.07 8.75
C TYR A 155 4.20 13.42 7.93
N VAL A 156 4.20 12.08 7.89
CA VAL A 156 3.17 11.30 7.17
C VAL A 156 2.59 10.22 8.09
N VAL A 157 1.29 9.99 7.99
CA VAL A 157 0.55 8.88 8.61
C VAL A 157 -0.15 8.11 7.50
N ILE A 158 0.17 6.84 7.35
CA ILE A 158 -0.47 5.93 6.41
C ILE A 158 -1.60 5.18 7.11
N GLY A 159 -2.78 5.18 6.52
CA GLY A 159 -4.01 4.69 7.12
C GLY A 159 -4.28 3.20 7.01
N GLU A 160 -3.34 2.43 6.54
CA GLU A 160 -3.47 0.99 6.35
C GLU A 160 -3.85 0.23 7.62
N SER A 161 -4.49 -0.92 7.42
CA SER A 161 -4.99 -1.78 8.51
C SER A 161 -3.90 -2.14 9.51
N SER A 162 -4.12 -1.79 10.78
CA SER A 162 -3.17 -2.05 11.87
C SER A 162 -3.84 -2.46 13.19
N GLU A 163 -5.15 -2.70 13.20
CA GLU A 163 -5.92 -2.99 14.42
C GLU A 163 -5.78 -1.88 15.48
N LEU A 164 -5.71 -0.60 15.04
CA LEU A 164 -5.45 0.58 15.89
C LEU A 164 -4.09 0.53 16.60
N GLN A 165 -3.15 -0.23 16.07
CA GLN A 165 -1.78 -0.28 16.57
C GLN A 165 -0.90 0.72 15.82
N LEU A 166 0.16 1.22 16.45
CA LEU A 166 1.11 2.12 15.81
C LEU A 166 2.13 1.31 15.01
N VAL A 167 2.23 1.56 13.73
CA VAL A 167 3.20 0.92 12.85
C VAL A 167 4.38 1.85 12.63
N ARG A 168 5.61 1.35 12.87
CA ARG A 168 6.85 2.10 12.72
C ARG A 168 7.85 1.50 11.72
N ALA A 169 7.44 0.44 11.01
CA ALA A 169 8.24 -0.16 9.96
C ALA A 169 7.33 -0.90 8.97
N GLY A 170 7.78 -1.11 7.75
CA GLY A 170 7.05 -1.88 6.77
C GLY A 170 7.98 -2.59 5.80
N ARG A 171 7.53 -3.73 5.28
CA ARG A 171 8.20 -4.40 4.19
C ARG A 171 8.09 -3.58 2.91
N GLY A 172 9.18 -3.58 2.14
CA GLY A 172 9.11 -3.17 0.76
C GLY A 172 8.72 -4.33 -0.15
N ARG A 173 8.59 -4.04 -1.44
CA ARG A 173 8.29 -5.02 -2.48
C ARG A 173 9.16 -4.80 -3.72
N ALA A 174 9.67 -5.87 -4.29
CA ALA A 174 10.28 -5.86 -5.61
C ALA A 174 9.74 -7.02 -6.43
N GLU A 175 9.43 -6.75 -7.69
CA GLU A 175 9.08 -7.79 -8.65
C GLU A 175 10.20 -7.91 -9.66
N LEU A 176 10.82 -9.10 -9.72
CA LEU A 176 11.95 -9.42 -10.56
C LEU A 176 11.52 -10.30 -11.73
N VAL A 177 12.00 -9.95 -12.91
CA VAL A 177 11.86 -10.78 -14.11
C VAL A 177 13.24 -11.35 -14.44
N ILE A 178 13.32 -12.67 -14.50
CA ILE A 178 14.52 -13.43 -14.86
C ILE A 178 14.23 -14.14 -16.18
N GLU A 179 15.09 -13.92 -17.17
CA GLU A 179 14.94 -14.53 -18.50
C GLU A 179 16.20 -15.30 -18.85
N THR A 180 16.04 -16.59 -19.14
CA THR A 180 17.12 -17.44 -19.63
C THR A 180 17.00 -17.64 -21.13
N HIS A 181 18.13 -17.66 -21.82
CA HIS A 181 18.21 -17.82 -23.25
C HIS A 181 18.87 -19.15 -23.63
N GLY A 182 18.33 -19.78 -24.65
CA GLY A 182 18.78 -21.05 -25.17
C GLY A 182 18.91 -21.03 -26.69
N ARG A 183 19.02 -22.20 -27.28
CA ARG A 183 19.06 -22.37 -28.73
C ARG A 183 18.00 -23.37 -29.18
N PRO A 184 17.06 -22.98 -30.07
CA PRO A 184 16.01 -23.84 -30.53
C PRO A 184 16.56 -24.99 -31.39
N SER A 185 15.89 -26.14 -31.32
CA SER A 185 16.07 -27.27 -32.22
C SER A 185 14.76 -28.04 -32.35
N HIS A 186 14.69 -28.97 -33.29
CA HIS A 186 13.53 -29.86 -33.36
C HIS A 186 13.50 -30.77 -32.11
N ALA A 187 12.32 -30.97 -31.53
CA ALA A 187 12.17 -31.74 -30.29
C ALA A 187 12.64 -33.24 -30.40
N SER A 188 12.74 -33.78 -31.61
CA SER A 188 13.32 -35.12 -31.87
C SER A 188 14.86 -35.15 -31.86
N THR A 189 15.52 -33.98 -31.89
CA THR A 189 16.99 -33.80 -31.85
C THR A 189 17.39 -32.76 -30.82
N PRO A 190 17.04 -32.96 -29.51
CA PRO A 190 17.22 -31.96 -28.46
C PRO A 190 18.70 -31.68 -28.19
N ASP A 191 19.58 -32.59 -28.47
CA ASP A 191 21.05 -32.47 -28.39
C ASP A 191 21.65 -31.38 -29.31
N ARG A 192 20.94 -30.98 -30.37
CA ARG A 192 21.30 -29.90 -31.25
C ARG A 192 20.89 -28.50 -30.75
N GLY A 193 20.05 -28.47 -29.72
CA GLY A 193 19.56 -27.25 -29.08
C GLY A 193 20.23 -26.98 -27.72
N LEU A 194 19.72 -25.92 -27.08
CA LEU A 194 19.97 -25.60 -25.67
C LEU A 194 18.62 -25.21 -25.07
N ASN A 195 18.12 -26.02 -24.16
CA ASN A 195 16.78 -25.81 -23.62
C ASN A 195 16.80 -24.74 -22.52
N ALA A 196 16.22 -23.57 -22.79
CA ALA A 196 16.14 -22.46 -21.84
C ALA A 196 15.34 -22.82 -20.56
N VAL A 197 14.36 -23.71 -20.64
CA VAL A 197 13.60 -24.20 -19.47
C VAL A 197 14.48 -25.01 -18.53
N HIS A 198 15.42 -25.80 -19.05
CA HIS A 198 16.38 -26.52 -18.21
C HIS A 198 17.34 -25.58 -17.50
N ILE A 199 17.81 -24.51 -18.19
CA ILE A 199 18.64 -23.47 -17.57
C ILE A 199 17.82 -22.79 -16.44
N MET A 200 16.57 -22.40 -16.73
CA MET A 200 15.70 -21.75 -15.74
C MET A 200 15.44 -22.66 -14.53
N ARG A 201 15.24 -23.96 -14.73
CA ARG A 201 15.10 -24.92 -13.61
C ARG A 201 16.29 -24.85 -12.65
N ASP A 202 17.50 -24.76 -13.21
CA ASP A 202 18.73 -24.72 -12.40
C ASP A 202 18.87 -23.36 -11.69
N VAL A 203 18.47 -22.27 -12.32
CA VAL A 203 18.39 -20.93 -11.70
C VAL A 203 17.34 -20.92 -10.56
N ILE A 204 16.15 -21.48 -10.79
CA ILE A 204 15.11 -21.58 -9.77
C ILE A 204 15.63 -22.36 -8.54
N ALA A 205 16.31 -23.48 -8.74
CA ALA A 205 16.85 -24.29 -7.64
C ALA A 205 17.85 -23.49 -6.77
N GLU A 206 18.70 -22.65 -7.37
CA GLU A 206 19.63 -21.79 -6.65
C GLU A 206 18.92 -20.63 -5.91
N LEU A 207 17.85 -20.08 -6.50
CA LEU A 207 17.06 -19.02 -5.88
C LEU A 207 16.24 -19.56 -4.70
N GLU A 208 15.65 -20.74 -4.81
CA GLU A 208 14.91 -21.39 -3.73
C GLU A 208 15.83 -21.85 -2.58
N ALA A 209 17.13 -22.03 -2.85
CA ALA A 209 18.13 -22.34 -1.82
C ALA A 209 18.63 -21.11 -1.05
N LEU A 210 18.24 -19.89 -1.44
CA LEU A 210 18.65 -18.69 -0.74
C LEU A 210 18.09 -18.66 0.70
N VAL A 211 18.96 -18.29 1.63
CA VAL A 211 18.55 -18.06 3.02
C VAL A 211 18.06 -16.64 3.14
N MET A 212 16.77 -16.49 3.38
CA MET A 212 16.16 -15.14 3.52
C MET A 212 16.71 -14.42 4.75
N PRO A 213 17.03 -13.11 4.63
CA PRO A 213 17.44 -12.31 5.76
C PRO A 213 16.33 -12.18 6.80
N THR A 214 16.70 -11.88 8.05
CA THR A 214 15.75 -11.66 9.14
C THR A 214 16.01 -10.31 9.78
N HIS A 215 14.97 -9.51 9.94
CA HIS A 215 14.99 -8.24 10.65
C HIS A 215 14.40 -8.41 12.06
N PRO A 216 15.01 -7.85 13.12
CA PRO A 216 14.56 -8.08 14.51
C PRO A 216 13.11 -7.67 14.78
N PHE A 217 12.62 -6.65 14.10
CA PHE A 217 11.29 -6.09 14.30
C PHE A 217 10.28 -6.52 13.21
N VAL A 218 10.71 -6.64 11.94
CA VAL A 218 9.83 -6.95 10.80
C VAL A 218 9.72 -8.45 10.54
N GLY A 219 10.69 -9.24 11.03
CA GLY A 219 10.72 -10.69 10.81
C GLY A 219 11.49 -11.12 9.58
N CYS A 220 11.17 -12.28 9.00
CA CYS A 220 11.88 -12.87 7.85
C CYS A 220 11.48 -12.22 6.53
N GLY A 221 12.45 -12.03 5.63
CA GLY A 221 12.20 -11.72 4.22
C GLY A 221 11.44 -12.87 3.53
N VAL A 222 10.78 -12.56 2.43
CA VAL A 222 10.03 -13.53 1.63
C VAL A 222 10.40 -13.36 0.17
N MET A 223 10.60 -14.48 -0.53
CA MET A 223 10.76 -14.52 -1.98
C MET A 223 9.88 -15.63 -2.55
N CYS A 224 9.10 -15.33 -3.57
CA CYS A 224 8.12 -16.25 -4.14
C CYS A 224 8.19 -16.23 -5.66
N LEU A 225 8.29 -17.42 -6.29
CA LEU A 225 8.08 -17.58 -7.72
C LEU A 225 6.58 -17.44 -8.00
N THR A 226 6.19 -16.42 -8.78
CA THR A 226 4.78 -16.10 -9.06
C THR A 226 4.36 -16.48 -10.48
N ASP A 227 5.29 -16.57 -11.42
CA ASP A 227 5.01 -16.93 -12.82
C ASP A 227 6.21 -17.61 -13.47
N LEU A 228 5.94 -18.55 -14.39
CA LEU A 228 6.95 -19.26 -15.16
C LEU A 228 6.38 -19.63 -16.55
N ILE A 229 7.06 -19.16 -17.61
CA ILE A 229 6.59 -19.39 -18.97
C ILE A 229 7.76 -19.67 -19.93
N SER A 230 7.60 -20.69 -20.80
CA SER A 230 8.54 -20.95 -21.89
C SER A 230 8.30 -20.03 -23.09
N ILE A 231 9.35 -19.78 -23.86
CA ILE A 231 9.28 -18.98 -25.09
C ILE A 231 9.84 -19.83 -26.27
N PRO A 232 9.01 -20.11 -27.29
CA PRO A 232 7.58 -19.81 -27.41
C PRO A 232 6.69 -20.62 -26.45
N TYR A 233 5.48 -20.14 -26.20
CA TYR A 233 4.43 -20.88 -25.52
C TYR A 233 3.14 -20.84 -26.34
N PRO A 234 2.51 -22.01 -26.61
CA PRO A 234 3.04 -23.38 -26.43
C PRO A 234 4.20 -23.69 -27.41
N ALA A 235 5.17 -24.48 -26.95
CA ALA A 235 6.32 -24.87 -27.75
C ALA A 235 6.04 -26.17 -28.54
N HIS A 236 5.35 -26.06 -29.69
CA HIS A 236 5.02 -27.22 -30.53
C HIS A 236 6.24 -27.80 -31.23
N SER A 237 6.68 -29.00 -30.81
CA SER A 237 7.79 -29.76 -31.41
C SER A 237 9.13 -28.99 -31.51
N VAL A 238 9.35 -27.98 -30.65
CA VAL A 238 10.55 -27.15 -30.61
C VAL A 238 11.14 -27.16 -29.21
N VAL A 239 12.47 -27.25 -29.11
CA VAL A 239 13.19 -26.97 -27.87
C VAL A 239 13.08 -25.47 -27.58
N PRO A 240 12.54 -25.04 -26.40
CA PRO A 240 12.36 -23.62 -26.06
C PRO A 240 13.67 -22.84 -26.13
N SER A 241 13.63 -21.70 -26.81
CA SER A 241 14.76 -20.76 -26.92
C SER A 241 14.82 -19.71 -25.82
N GLY A 242 13.74 -19.59 -25.03
CA GLY A 242 13.67 -18.71 -23.87
C GLY A 242 12.80 -19.29 -22.77
N CYS A 243 13.05 -18.85 -21.56
CA CYS A 243 12.16 -19.08 -20.42
C CYS A 243 12.20 -17.86 -19.53
N ARG A 244 11.01 -17.41 -19.07
CA ARG A 244 10.86 -16.26 -18.16
C ARG A 244 10.23 -16.74 -16.87
N ALA A 245 10.82 -16.33 -15.75
CA ALA A 245 10.29 -16.48 -14.41
C ALA A 245 10.06 -15.09 -13.79
N THR A 246 9.00 -14.94 -13.01
CA THR A 246 8.72 -13.74 -12.22
C THR A 246 8.78 -14.09 -10.75
N TYR A 247 9.53 -13.31 -9.98
CA TYR A 247 9.68 -13.45 -8.54
C TYR A 247 9.20 -12.19 -7.84
N GLU A 248 8.43 -12.38 -6.77
CA GLU A 248 8.11 -11.33 -5.82
C GLU A 248 9.02 -11.44 -4.60
N ARG A 249 9.68 -10.33 -4.22
CA ARG A 249 10.50 -10.21 -3.02
C ARG A 249 9.86 -9.23 -2.07
N ARG A 250 9.58 -9.66 -0.82
CA ARG A 250 9.22 -8.79 0.29
C ARG A 250 10.50 -8.36 0.99
N LEU A 251 10.86 -7.08 0.80
CA LEU A 251 12.11 -6.49 1.26
C LEU A 251 12.03 -6.12 2.74
N LEU A 252 13.17 -6.21 3.41
CA LEU A 252 13.33 -5.80 4.82
C LEU A 252 14.10 -4.48 4.92
N PRO A 253 13.88 -3.66 5.96
CA PRO A 253 14.70 -2.48 6.22
C PRO A 253 16.19 -2.81 6.16
N GLY A 254 16.94 -1.99 5.41
CA GLY A 254 18.36 -2.20 5.11
C GLY A 254 18.66 -2.91 3.78
N GLU A 255 17.68 -3.57 3.14
CA GLU A 255 17.87 -4.09 1.79
C GLU A 255 17.77 -2.95 0.76
N THR A 256 18.68 -2.97 -0.20
CA THR A 256 18.75 -2.01 -1.31
C THR A 256 18.58 -2.72 -2.65
N LYS A 257 18.32 -1.94 -3.68
CA LYS A 257 18.24 -2.46 -5.05
C LYS A 257 19.55 -3.17 -5.45
N GLU A 258 20.68 -2.58 -5.09
CA GLU A 258 22.01 -3.12 -5.37
C GLU A 258 22.25 -4.44 -4.65
N SER A 259 21.92 -4.52 -3.36
CA SER A 259 22.09 -5.76 -2.56
C SER A 259 21.23 -6.88 -3.12
N LEU A 260 19.96 -6.60 -3.48
CA LEU A 260 19.06 -7.58 -4.06
C LEU A 260 19.58 -8.11 -5.41
N PHE A 261 20.00 -7.20 -6.31
CA PHE A 261 20.52 -7.62 -7.62
C PHE A 261 21.81 -8.42 -7.49
N SER A 262 22.69 -8.09 -6.54
CA SER A 262 23.91 -8.85 -6.26
C SER A 262 23.57 -10.28 -5.80
N GLU A 263 22.65 -10.43 -4.86
CA GLU A 263 22.20 -11.74 -4.36
C GLU A 263 21.63 -12.63 -5.48
N ILE A 264 20.75 -12.06 -6.32
CA ILE A 264 20.14 -12.79 -7.44
C ILE A 264 21.20 -13.15 -8.49
N GLN A 265 22.12 -12.24 -8.82
CA GLN A 265 23.18 -12.50 -9.80
C GLN A 265 24.14 -13.60 -9.32
N GLU A 266 24.43 -13.65 -8.02
CA GLU A 266 25.24 -14.72 -7.44
C GLU A 266 24.55 -16.07 -7.57
N ALA A 267 23.23 -16.17 -7.37
CA ALA A 267 22.45 -17.39 -7.58
C ALA A 267 22.47 -17.82 -9.05
N VAL A 268 22.26 -16.88 -9.98
CA VAL A 268 22.37 -17.13 -11.43
C VAL A 268 23.77 -17.65 -11.82
N ASN A 269 24.83 -17.06 -11.23
CA ASN A 269 26.20 -17.51 -11.49
C ASN A 269 26.47 -18.93 -10.96
N ARG A 270 25.93 -19.29 -9.78
CA ARG A 270 26.03 -20.67 -9.23
C ARG A 270 25.32 -21.70 -10.12
N ALA A 271 24.20 -21.32 -10.72
CA ALA A 271 23.50 -22.13 -11.72
C ALA A 271 24.28 -22.26 -13.06
N ALA A 272 25.44 -21.61 -13.19
CA ALA A 272 26.20 -21.53 -14.44
C ALA A 272 25.39 -21.03 -15.67
N ALA A 273 24.35 -20.24 -15.40
CA ALA A 273 23.40 -19.73 -16.40
C ALA A 273 23.94 -18.45 -17.06
N THR A 274 24.93 -18.57 -17.95
CA THR A 274 25.72 -17.47 -18.51
C THR A 274 24.93 -16.51 -19.41
N ASP A 275 23.84 -16.98 -20.02
CA ASP A 275 22.95 -16.16 -20.88
C ASP A 275 21.61 -15.96 -20.16
N THR A 276 21.67 -15.19 -19.08
CA THR A 276 20.51 -14.91 -18.23
C THR A 276 20.46 -13.41 -17.95
N THR A 277 19.28 -12.83 -18.12
CA THR A 277 19.03 -11.42 -17.76
C THR A 277 18.15 -11.35 -16.49
N VAL A 278 18.46 -10.38 -15.64
CA VAL A 278 17.71 -10.07 -14.42
C VAL A 278 17.34 -8.59 -14.46
N ARG A 279 16.06 -8.29 -14.31
CA ARG A 279 15.58 -6.91 -14.28
C ARG A 279 14.37 -6.78 -13.36
N LEU A 280 14.04 -5.55 -12.96
CA LEU A 280 12.74 -5.28 -12.34
C LEU A 280 11.63 -5.42 -13.38
N ALA A 281 10.49 -5.90 -12.95
CA ALA A 281 9.26 -5.76 -13.71
C ALA A 281 8.89 -4.27 -13.80
N THR A 282 8.13 -3.91 -14.83
CA THR A 282 7.56 -2.57 -15.00
C THR A 282 6.05 -2.70 -15.01
N THR A 283 5.36 -1.79 -14.36
CA THR A 283 3.91 -1.68 -14.41
C THR A 283 3.49 -0.41 -15.12
N ASN A 284 2.37 -0.47 -15.82
CA ASN A 284 1.73 0.69 -16.45
C ASN A 284 0.38 0.91 -15.76
N TYR A 285 0.10 2.14 -15.40
CA TYR A 285 -1.16 2.56 -14.82
C TYR A 285 -1.65 3.83 -15.51
N GLU A 286 -2.95 3.92 -15.74
CA GLU A 286 -3.63 5.12 -16.21
C GLU A 286 -4.76 5.43 -15.23
N SER A 287 -4.69 6.59 -14.57
CA SER A 287 -5.74 7.03 -13.66
C SER A 287 -7.01 7.46 -14.40
N TYR A 288 -8.10 7.64 -13.69
CA TYR A 288 -9.37 8.13 -14.26
C TYR A 288 -9.26 9.54 -14.88
N THR A 289 -8.21 10.30 -14.56
CA THR A 289 -7.92 11.61 -15.18
C THR A 289 -7.18 11.49 -16.51
N GLY A 290 -6.70 10.30 -16.85
CA GLY A 290 -5.87 10.03 -18.02
C GLY A 290 -4.37 10.24 -17.79
N MET A 291 -3.93 10.52 -16.57
CA MET A 291 -2.51 10.55 -16.24
C MET A 291 -1.93 9.13 -16.28
N ARG A 292 -0.74 8.99 -16.87
CA ARG A 292 -0.10 7.70 -17.07
C ARG A 292 1.21 7.59 -16.32
N TRP A 293 1.44 6.42 -15.76
CA TRP A 293 2.71 6.02 -15.13
C TRP A 293 3.28 4.79 -15.82
N GLU A 294 4.58 4.77 -15.93
CA GLU A 294 5.37 3.58 -16.20
C GLU A 294 6.41 3.50 -15.07
N GLU A 295 6.16 2.63 -14.10
CA GLU A 295 6.97 2.54 -12.87
C GLU A 295 7.68 1.19 -12.79
N PRO A 296 8.98 1.16 -12.45
CA PRO A 296 9.64 -0.08 -12.08
C PRO A 296 9.05 -0.58 -10.76
N LYS A 297 8.74 -1.86 -10.68
CA LYS A 297 8.22 -2.46 -9.46
C LYS A 297 9.32 -2.60 -8.40
N TRP A 298 9.68 -1.48 -7.83
CA TRP A 298 10.64 -1.33 -6.74
C TRP A 298 10.06 -0.37 -5.70
N TYR A 299 9.66 -0.93 -4.57
CA TYR A 299 9.04 -0.23 -3.45
C TYR A 299 9.90 -0.47 -2.22
N PRO A 300 10.73 0.48 -1.80
CA PRO A 300 11.70 0.28 -0.73
C PRO A 300 11.03 0.02 0.63
N PRO A 301 11.65 -0.81 1.47
CA PRO A 301 11.23 -0.99 2.86
C PRO A 301 11.56 0.24 3.67
N TRP A 302 10.95 0.35 4.85
CA TRP A 302 11.16 1.48 5.72
C TRP A 302 11.09 1.12 7.19
N GLU A 303 11.74 1.92 8.02
CA GLU A 303 11.67 1.89 9.47
C GLU A 303 11.92 3.30 10.02
N ILE A 304 11.19 3.69 11.06
CA ILE A 304 11.45 4.89 11.85
C ILE A 304 11.86 4.48 13.27
N ASP A 305 12.82 5.19 13.85
CA ASP A 305 13.28 4.91 15.21
C ASP A 305 12.16 5.12 16.23
N GLU A 306 12.05 4.22 17.20
CA GLU A 306 11.05 4.30 18.25
C GLU A 306 11.12 5.61 19.03
N SER A 307 12.31 6.17 19.23
CA SER A 307 12.54 7.43 19.95
C SER A 307 12.20 8.69 19.13
N HIS A 308 11.89 8.53 17.84
CA HIS A 308 11.59 9.67 16.97
C HIS A 308 10.35 10.44 17.48
N THR A 309 10.38 11.77 17.38
CA THR A 309 9.32 12.66 17.87
C THR A 309 7.93 12.26 17.33
N LEU A 310 7.81 11.93 16.04
CA LEU A 310 6.54 11.50 15.44
C LEU A 310 5.96 10.27 16.16
N VAL A 311 6.79 9.25 16.41
CA VAL A 311 6.37 8.02 17.09
C VAL A 311 5.92 8.33 18.52
N GLN A 312 6.73 9.07 19.26
CA GLN A 312 6.46 9.37 20.67
C GLN A 312 5.21 10.27 20.84
N GLN A 313 5.05 11.29 20.02
CA GLN A 313 3.86 12.15 20.08
C GLN A 313 2.60 11.43 19.63
N ALA A 314 2.67 10.59 18.60
CA ALA A 314 1.52 9.77 18.21
C ALA A 314 1.09 8.83 19.35
N LEU A 315 2.03 8.16 20.03
CA LEU A 315 1.73 7.33 21.21
C LEU A 315 1.10 8.15 22.35
N VAL A 316 1.62 9.35 22.62
CA VAL A 316 1.04 10.25 23.65
C VAL A 316 -0.39 10.63 23.27
N GLY A 317 -0.64 10.99 22.00
CA GLY A 317 -1.98 11.30 21.52
C GLY A 317 -2.94 10.12 21.69
N LEU A 318 -2.57 8.96 21.19
CA LEU A 318 -3.39 7.74 21.22
C LEU A 318 -3.74 7.31 22.66
N ARG A 319 -2.79 7.32 23.58
CA ARG A 319 -3.03 6.98 24.99
C ARG A 319 -4.01 7.92 25.70
N ARG A 320 -4.12 9.17 25.25
CA ARG A 320 -5.14 10.11 25.79
C ARG A 320 -6.57 9.72 25.43
N THR A 321 -6.76 8.89 24.42
CA THR A 321 -8.08 8.42 23.93
C THR A 321 -8.47 7.06 24.49
N GLN A 322 -7.75 6.52 25.47
CA GLN A 322 -7.91 5.17 26.02
C GLN A 322 -7.52 4.04 25.04
N LEU A 323 -6.90 4.37 23.90
CA LEU A 323 -6.24 3.39 23.05
C LEU A 323 -4.88 3.03 23.67
N GLU A 324 -4.60 1.74 23.74
CA GLU A 324 -3.34 1.18 24.27
C GLU A 324 -2.53 0.56 23.12
N PRO A 325 -2.01 1.38 22.18
CA PRO A 325 -1.35 0.85 21.01
C PRO A 325 0.00 0.22 21.39
N SER A 326 0.23 -0.97 20.88
CA SER A 326 1.58 -1.54 20.75
C SER A 326 2.22 -1.06 19.45
N MET A 327 3.55 -1.22 19.33
CA MET A 327 4.24 -0.96 18.08
C MET A 327 4.29 -2.22 17.23
N ARG A 328 3.98 -2.08 15.93
CA ARG A 328 3.96 -3.15 14.94
C ARG A 328 4.69 -2.77 13.66
N SER A 329 4.82 -3.71 12.75
CA SER A 329 5.30 -3.53 11.39
C SER A 329 4.27 -4.04 10.39
N TYR A 330 4.12 -3.37 9.24
CA TYR A 330 3.37 -3.90 8.11
C TYR A 330 4.13 -5.07 7.47
N GLN A 331 3.43 -6.17 7.24
CA GLN A 331 3.98 -7.35 6.56
C GLN A 331 3.82 -7.25 5.04
N PHE A 332 3.16 -6.22 4.55
CA PHE A 332 2.89 -5.88 3.16
C PHE A 332 3.48 -4.51 2.80
N CYS A 333 3.48 -4.17 1.53
CA CYS A 333 3.92 -2.87 1.02
C CYS A 333 2.76 -1.89 1.04
N THR A 334 3.05 -0.62 1.21
CA THR A 334 2.07 0.48 1.27
C THR A 334 2.67 1.73 0.65
N ASN A 335 1.90 2.79 0.53
CA ASN A 335 2.38 4.12 0.12
C ASN A 335 3.56 4.64 0.97
N ALA A 336 3.80 4.07 2.17
CA ALA A 336 4.98 4.39 2.98
C ALA A 336 6.31 4.00 2.30
N ALA A 337 6.29 3.11 1.31
CA ALA A 337 7.44 2.82 0.49
C ALA A 337 7.97 4.08 -0.22
N TYR A 338 7.08 5.01 -0.58
CA TYR A 338 7.53 6.31 -1.10
C TYR A 338 7.83 7.30 0.03
N SER A 339 6.88 7.57 0.93
CA SER A 339 7.02 8.65 1.92
C SER A 339 8.23 8.43 2.84
N ALA A 340 8.39 7.23 3.42
CA ALA A 340 9.52 6.88 4.27
C ALA A 340 10.69 6.30 3.47
N GLY A 341 10.40 5.29 2.63
CA GLY A 341 11.43 4.51 1.98
C GLY A 341 12.23 5.27 0.91
N ALA A 342 11.54 6.00 0.04
CA ALA A 342 12.18 6.73 -1.06
C ALA A 342 12.45 8.21 -0.73
N ALA A 343 11.48 8.91 -0.12
CA ALA A 343 11.58 10.34 0.18
C ALA A 343 12.25 10.62 1.53
N GLY A 344 12.35 9.63 2.41
CA GLY A 344 12.97 9.78 3.74
C GLY A 344 12.20 10.69 4.70
N ILE A 345 10.91 10.93 4.44
CA ILE A 345 10.05 11.72 5.32
C ILE A 345 9.60 10.84 6.49
N PRO A 346 9.71 11.32 7.75
CA PRO A 346 9.24 10.57 8.90
C PRO A 346 7.79 10.12 8.74
N THR A 347 7.57 8.81 8.73
CA THR A 347 6.27 8.18 8.46
C THR A 347 5.96 7.14 9.52
N ILE A 348 4.69 7.09 9.93
CA ILE A 348 4.10 6.01 10.75
C ILE A 348 2.87 5.45 10.04
N GLY A 349 2.44 4.26 10.45
CA GLY A 349 1.15 3.70 10.08
C GLY A 349 0.21 3.66 11.27
N PHE A 350 -1.07 3.87 11.03
CA PHE A 350 -2.14 3.68 12.00
C PHE A 350 -3.47 3.59 11.27
N GLY A 351 -4.24 2.54 11.51
CA GLY A 351 -5.55 2.40 10.87
C GLY A 351 -6.44 1.35 11.55
N PRO A 352 -7.73 1.35 11.19
CA PRO A 352 -8.67 0.36 11.66
C PRO A 352 -8.48 -0.97 10.93
N SER A 353 -9.18 -2.01 11.40
CA SER A 353 -9.23 -3.33 10.80
C SER A 353 -7.91 -4.11 10.83
N SER A 354 -7.93 -5.30 10.30
CA SER A 354 -6.82 -6.24 10.22
C SER A 354 -6.44 -6.51 8.77
N GLU A 355 -5.14 -6.65 8.47
CA GLU A 355 -4.65 -7.04 7.15
C GLU A 355 -5.26 -8.37 6.65
N HIS A 356 -5.73 -9.23 7.58
CA HIS A 356 -6.38 -10.49 7.24
C HIS A 356 -7.78 -10.34 6.62
N HIS A 357 -8.37 -9.15 6.72
CA HIS A 357 -9.65 -8.85 6.09
C HIS A 357 -9.50 -8.22 4.70
N ALA A 358 -8.29 -7.82 4.30
CA ALA A 358 -8.01 -7.29 2.98
C ALA A 358 -8.04 -8.37 1.90
N HIS A 359 -8.53 -8.05 0.71
CA HIS A 359 -8.52 -8.89 -0.51
C HIS A 359 -9.27 -10.23 -0.39
N VAL A 360 -10.13 -10.39 0.61
CA VAL A 360 -10.94 -11.60 0.82
C VAL A 360 -12.41 -11.37 0.47
N CYS A 361 -13.17 -12.47 0.32
CA CYS A 361 -14.63 -12.40 0.28
C CYS A 361 -15.17 -12.04 1.66
N ASP A 362 -16.33 -11.37 1.69
CA ASP A 362 -16.94 -10.87 2.91
C ASP A 362 -16.01 -9.98 3.75
N GLU A 363 -15.16 -9.21 3.03
CA GLU A 363 -14.38 -8.14 3.62
C GLU A 363 -15.27 -7.25 4.48
N HIS A 364 -14.81 -6.92 5.69
CA HIS A 364 -15.58 -6.12 6.61
C HIS A 364 -14.73 -5.28 7.55
N LEU A 365 -15.35 -4.24 8.10
CA LEU A 365 -14.77 -3.35 9.09
C LEU A 365 -15.69 -3.30 10.33
N GLU A 366 -15.15 -3.56 11.51
CA GLU A 366 -15.88 -3.40 12.77
C GLU A 366 -16.12 -1.91 13.07
N VAL A 367 -17.36 -1.57 13.44
CA VAL A 367 -17.74 -0.19 13.78
C VAL A 367 -16.87 0.36 14.92
N SER A 368 -16.53 -0.48 15.91
CA SER A 368 -15.65 -0.09 17.01
C SER A 368 -14.25 0.32 16.53
N GLN A 369 -13.69 -0.37 15.53
CA GLN A 369 -12.42 -0.05 14.90
C GLN A 369 -12.50 1.26 14.11
N LEU A 370 -13.57 1.47 13.34
CA LEU A 370 -13.83 2.70 12.60
C LEU A 370 -13.87 3.93 13.52
N LEU A 371 -14.66 3.87 14.60
CA LEU A 371 -14.80 4.96 15.56
C LEU A 371 -13.50 5.19 16.35
N GLY A 372 -12.80 4.10 16.71
CA GLY A 372 -11.48 4.15 17.32
C GLY A 372 -10.44 4.84 16.42
N ALA A 373 -10.45 4.54 15.12
CA ALA A 373 -9.55 5.15 14.16
C ALA A 373 -9.78 6.65 14.02
N ALA A 374 -11.04 7.11 13.88
CA ALA A 374 -11.35 8.54 13.79
C ALA A 374 -10.88 9.30 15.03
N THR A 375 -11.08 8.71 16.21
CA THR A 375 -10.60 9.26 17.48
C THR A 375 -9.07 9.28 17.53
N GLY A 376 -8.42 8.22 17.05
CA GLY A 376 -6.96 8.10 16.99
C GLY A 376 -6.32 9.10 16.02
N TYR A 377 -6.84 9.25 14.80
CA TYR A 377 -6.33 10.22 13.83
C TYR A 377 -6.41 11.66 14.36
N ARG A 378 -7.53 12.02 14.98
CA ARG A 378 -7.66 13.32 15.65
C ARG A 378 -6.61 13.48 16.76
N ALA A 379 -6.43 12.46 17.60
CA ALA A 379 -5.48 12.51 18.71
C ALA A 379 -4.02 12.60 18.25
N ILE A 380 -3.68 11.94 17.14
CA ILE A 380 -2.36 12.08 16.51
C ILE A 380 -2.18 13.51 15.99
N ALA A 381 -3.18 14.06 15.27
CA ALA A 381 -3.12 15.44 14.78
C ALA A 381 -2.99 16.44 15.93
N ASP A 382 -3.84 16.36 16.95
CA ASP A 382 -3.80 17.24 18.12
C ASP A 382 -2.46 17.17 18.86
N ALA A 383 -1.86 15.95 18.98
CA ALA A 383 -0.56 15.79 19.65
C ALA A 383 0.62 16.32 18.82
N MET A 384 0.60 16.11 17.51
CA MET A 384 1.68 16.54 16.61
C MET A 384 1.65 18.04 16.33
N LEU A 385 0.45 18.62 16.24
CA LEU A 385 0.27 20.02 15.85
C LEU A 385 0.07 20.99 17.04
N ALA A 386 0.09 20.50 18.26
CA ALA A 386 0.09 21.33 19.47
C ALA A 386 1.49 21.84 19.87
N PHE A 387 2.54 21.36 19.22
CA PHE A 387 3.95 21.64 19.55
C PHE A 387 4.53 22.84 18.84
#